data_1dcd957c89b758b8c66410a79bb4abc3
#
_entry.id   1dcd957c89b758b8c66410a79bb4abc3
#
_cell.length_a   1.000
_cell.length_b   1.000
_cell.length_c   1.000
_cell.angle_alpha   90.00
_cell.angle_beta   90.00
_cell.angle_gamma   90.00
#
_symmetry.space_group_name_H-M   'P 1'
#
loop_
_entity.id
_entity.type
_entity.pdbx_description
1 polymer ?
#
loop_
_entity_poly.entity_id
_entity_poly.type
_entity_poly.pdbx_seq_one_letter_code
_entity_poly.pdbx_strand_id
1 'polypeptide(L)'
;MGIPTGQMQEETQQLIDTLNLLYNWNVNKMCKFIEDYSEEDFRKHYETYYRLCDDYGSELVHEFVNNFDCDISYIVKFEDMYEGHYETGQDFAFYYVNEVDKSTKDIPNWVTIDYKDIWENKLSKDYFEIDCCNEHTYGHIFKKEKKNEQ
;
A
#
# COMPACT_ATOMS: atom_id res chain seq x y z
N MET A 1 6.71 19.86 -16.97
CA MET A 1 6.75 19.60 -18.42
C MET A 1 6.90 18.12 -18.65
N GLY A 2 6.04 17.56 -19.47
CA GLY A 2 6.08 16.12 -19.73
C GLY A 2 7.14 15.73 -20.75
N ILE A 3 7.48 14.45 -20.78
CA ILE A 3 8.37 13.92 -21.79
C ILE A 3 7.61 13.85 -23.11
N PRO A 4 8.15 14.45 -24.18
CA PRO A 4 7.49 14.35 -25.47
C PRO A 4 7.34 12.89 -25.89
N THR A 5 6.16 12.53 -26.35
CA THR A 5 5.85 11.16 -26.72
C THR A 5 6.85 10.58 -27.73
N GLY A 6 7.29 11.40 -28.67
CA GLY A 6 8.22 10.97 -29.71
C GLY A 6 9.62 10.65 -29.19
N GLN A 7 9.95 11.04 -27.95
CA GLN A 7 11.25 10.75 -27.36
C GLN A 7 11.20 9.55 -26.42
N MET A 8 10.00 9.05 -26.12
CA MET A 8 9.84 7.92 -25.23
C MET A 8 10.01 6.63 -26.03
N GLN A 9 10.67 5.65 -25.40
CA GLN A 9 10.82 4.35 -26.05
C GLN A 9 9.45 3.71 -26.28
N GLU A 10 9.33 3.01 -27.38
CA GLU A 10 8.07 2.37 -27.74
C GLU A 10 7.59 1.41 -26.65
N GLU A 11 8.50 0.66 -26.06
CA GLU A 11 8.15 -0.28 -25.00
C GLU A 11 7.53 0.42 -23.81
N THR A 12 8.07 1.58 -23.44
CA THR A 12 7.53 2.35 -22.33
C THR A 12 6.16 2.90 -22.68
N GLN A 13 5.98 3.37 -23.91
CA GLN A 13 4.70 3.88 -24.33
C GLN A 13 3.63 2.80 -24.31
N GLN A 14 3.99 1.60 -24.78
CA GLN A 14 3.06 0.47 -24.76
C GLN A 14 2.69 0.08 -23.33
N LEU A 15 3.65 0.14 -22.42
CA LEU A 15 3.39 -0.15 -21.03
C LEU A 15 2.44 0.86 -20.42
N ILE A 16 2.66 2.14 -20.69
CA ILE A 16 1.76 3.20 -20.20
C ILE A 16 0.34 2.98 -20.72
N ASP A 17 0.21 2.68 -22.01
CA ASP A 17 -1.09 2.45 -22.62
C ASP A 17 -1.79 1.24 -21.98
N THR A 18 -1.04 0.18 -21.72
CA THR A 18 -1.58 -1.02 -21.09
C THR A 18 -2.05 -0.75 -19.67
N LEU A 19 -1.25 -0.06 -18.88
CA LEU A 19 -1.60 0.24 -17.50
C LEU A 19 -2.82 1.16 -17.42
N ASN A 20 -2.90 2.11 -18.35
CA ASN A 20 -4.07 2.97 -18.42
C ASN A 20 -5.33 2.16 -18.78
N LEU A 21 -5.20 1.28 -19.77
CA LEU A 21 -6.34 0.51 -20.26
C LEU A 21 -6.82 -0.53 -19.24
N LEU A 22 -5.91 -1.27 -18.64
CA LEU A 22 -6.26 -2.38 -17.77
C LEU A 22 -6.53 -1.95 -16.32
N TYR A 23 -5.81 -0.96 -15.83
CA TYR A 23 -5.87 -0.59 -14.43
C TYR A 23 -6.29 0.87 -14.22
N ASN A 24 -6.59 1.58 -15.30
CA ASN A 24 -7.01 2.97 -15.23
C ASN A 24 -5.97 3.88 -14.57
N TRP A 25 -4.70 3.55 -14.71
CA TRP A 25 -3.64 4.39 -14.19
C TRP A 25 -3.60 5.70 -14.97
N ASN A 26 -3.33 6.79 -14.25
CA ASN A 26 -3.31 8.11 -14.83
C ASN A 26 -2.07 8.31 -15.70
N VAL A 27 -2.28 8.56 -16.99
CA VAL A 27 -1.18 8.74 -17.95
C VAL A 27 -0.27 9.90 -17.56
N ASN A 28 -0.86 11.01 -17.13
CA ASN A 28 -0.08 12.19 -16.76
C ASN A 28 0.83 11.91 -15.56
N LYS A 29 0.34 11.15 -14.60
CA LYS A 29 1.15 10.80 -13.43
C LYS A 29 2.29 9.85 -13.79
N MET A 30 2.05 8.92 -14.70
CA MET A 30 3.11 8.03 -15.18
C MET A 30 4.17 8.81 -15.94
N CYS A 31 3.74 9.72 -16.81
CA CYS A 31 4.68 10.54 -17.56
C CYS A 31 5.48 11.45 -16.64
N LYS A 32 4.83 12.01 -15.62
CA LYS A 32 5.53 12.83 -14.65
C LYS A 32 6.56 12.02 -13.86
N PHE A 33 6.24 10.80 -13.51
CA PHE A 33 7.19 9.93 -12.85
C PHE A 33 8.43 9.73 -13.73
N ILE A 34 8.21 9.45 -15.01
CA ILE A 34 9.30 9.25 -15.96
C ILE A 34 10.14 10.52 -16.08
N GLU A 35 9.48 11.67 -16.12
CA GLU A 35 10.17 12.96 -16.20
C GLU A 35 11.02 13.20 -14.94
N ASP A 36 10.48 12.89 -13.76
CA ASP A 36 11.16 13.14 -12.50
C ASP A 36 12.29 12.14 -12.23
N TYR A 37 12.17 10.94 -12.75
CA TYR A 37 13.15 9.87 -12.52
C TYR A 37 13.76 9.41 -13.84
N SER A 38 13.18 8.38 -14.48
CA SER A 38 13.62 7.91 -15.79
C SER A 38 12.67 6.84 -16.28
N GLU A 39 12.79 6.49 -17.58
CA GLU A 39 12.04 5.36 -18.13
C GLU A 39 12.48 4.05 -17.51
N GLU A 40 13.78 3.91 -17.24
CA GLU A 40 14.30 2.71 -16.60
C GLU A 40 13.70 2.54 -15.21
N ASP A 41 13.64 3.60 -14.42
CA ASP A 41 13.03 3.54 -13.09
C ASP A 41 11.54 3.20 -13.17
N PHE A 42 10.85 3.75 -14.16
CA PHE A 42 9.44 3.43 -14.35
C PHE A 42 9.26 1.94 -14.65
N ARG A 43 10.06 1.38 -15.52
CA ARG A 43 9.97 -0.04 -15.85
C ARG A 43 10.31 -0.92 -14.64
N LYS A 44 11.28 -0.52 -13.83
CA LYS A 44 11.63 -1.25 -12.61
C LYS A 44 10.48 -1.23 -11.62
N HIS A 45 9.80 -0.10 -11.48
CA HIS A 45 8.64 0.00 -10.61
C HIS A 45 7.50 -0.88 -11.13
N TYR A 46 7.32 -0.94 -12.45
CA TYR A 46 6.33 -1.84 -13.02
C TYR A 46 6.67 -3.29 -12.72
N GLU A 47 7.94 -3.67 -12.85
CA GLU A 47 8.36 -5.04 -12.55
C GLU A 47 8.06 -5.38 -11.09
N THR A 48 8.32 -4.45 -10.19
CA THR A 48 7.99 -4.62 -8.79
C THR A 48 6.48 -4.77 -8.59
N TYR A 49 5.71 -3.93 -9.26
CA TYR A 49 4.26 -4.01 -9.21
C TYR A 49 3.77 -5.39 -9.68
N TYR A 50 4.29 -5.85 -10.79
CA TYR A 50 3.91 -7.14 -11.35
C TYR A 50 4.24 -8.28 -10.37
N ARG A 51 5.43 -8.25 -9.78
CA ARG A 51 5.84 -9.25 -8.80
C ARG A 51 4.93 -9.24 -7.57
N LEU A 52 4.62 -8.05 -7.09
CA LEU A 52 3.73 -7.94 -5.92
C LEU A 52 2.32 -8.45 -6.25
N CYS A 53 1.84 -8.19 -7.45
CA CYS A 53 0.54 -8.71 -7.87
C CYS A 53 0.53 -10.23 -7.88
N ASP A 54 1.64 -10.84 -8.28
CA ASP A 54 1.76 -12.29 -8.27
C ASP A 54 1.81 -12.84 -6.85
N ASP A 55 2.47 -12.13 -5.94
CA ASP A 55 2.66 -12.59 -4.56
C ASP A 55 1.47 -12.27 -3.66
N TYR A 56 0.81 -11.13 -3.86
CA TYR A 56 -0.21 -10.63 -2.92
C TYR A 56 -1.59 -10.46 -3.56
N GLY A 57 -1.69 -10.60 -4.85
CA GLY A 57 -2.94 -10.39 -5.57
C GLY A 57 -3.04 -8.97 -6.14
N SER A 58 -3.49 -8.89 -7.40
CA SER A 58 -3.51 -7.60 -8.10
C SER A 58 -4.47 -6.60 -7.46
N GLU A 59 -5.57 -7.08 -6.87
CA GLU A 59 -6.53 -6.17 -6.24
C GLU A 59 -5.93 -5.40 -5.08
N LEU A 60 -5.22 -6.12 -4.20
CA LEU A 60 -4.62 -5.49 -3.03
C LEU A 60 -3.54 -4.50 -3.46
N VAL A 61 -2.68 -4.90 -4.39
CA VAL A 61 -1.59 -4.04 -4.83
C VAL A 61 -2.15 -2.80 -5.54
N HIS A 62 -3.17 -2.98 -6.36
CA HIS A 62 -3.82 -1.86 -7.04
C HIS A 62 -4.43 -0.88 -6.04
N GLU A 63 -5.13 -1.39 -5.04
CA GLU A 63 -5.74 -0.54 -4.02
C GLU A 63 -4.69 0.17 -3.18
N PHE A 64 -3.55 -0.48 -2.95
CA PHE A 64 -2.45 0.17 -2.26
C PHE A 64 -1.95 1.39 -3.03
N VAL A 65 -1.74 1.25 -4.33
CA VAL A 65 -1.29 2.38 -5.16
C VAL A 65 -2.35 3.47 -5.20
N ASN A 66 -3.62 3.08 -5.32
CA ASN A 66 -4.73 4.04 -5.31
C ASN A 66 -4.79 4.84 -4.01
N ASN A 67 -4.45 4.21 -2.91
CA ASN A 67 -4.45 4.88 -1.61
C ASN A 67 -3.47 6.06 -1.57
N PHE A 68 -2.49 6.07 -2.46
CA PHE A 68 -1.51 7.15 -2.58
C PHE A 68 -1.70 7.94 -3.88
N ASP A 69 -2.96 8.14 -4.27
CA ASP A 69 -3.34 8.93 -5.46
C ASP A 69 -2.73 8.38 -6.74
N CYS A 70 -2.60 7.07 -6.83
CA CYS A 70 -2.03 6.40 -8.01
C CYS A 70 -0.57 6.77 -8.26
N ASP A 71 0.16 7.11 -7.21
CA ASP A 71 1.58 7.43 -7.32
C ASP A 71 2.38 6.13 -7.28
N ILE A 72 2.89 5.71 -8.44
CA ILE A 72 3.60 4.44 -8.59
C ILE A 72 4.88 4.40 -7.74
N SER A 73 5.40 5.55 -7.34
CA SER A 73 6.63 5.57 -6.53
C SER A 73 6.45 4.86 -5.19
N TYR A 74 5.21 4.73 -4.72
CA TYR A 74 4.95 4.05 -3.46
C TYR A 74 5.03 2.53 -3.55
N ILE A 75 5.05 1.97 -4.77
CA ILE A 75 5.03 0.52 -4.92
C ILE A 75 6.23 -0.16 -4.25
N VAL A 76 7.38 0.51 -4.24
CA VAL A 76 8.59 -0.04 -3.62
C VAL A 76 8.49 -0.10 -2.10
N LYS A 77 7.50 0.57 -1.52
CA LYS A 77 7.29 0.60 -0.07
C LYS A 77 6.26 -0.42 0.40
N PHE A 78 5.62 -1.13 -0.53
CA PHE A 78 4.53 -2.04 -0.19
C PHE A 78 4.95 -3.04 0.88
N GLU A 79 6.04 -3.76 0.65
CA GLU A 79 6.45 -4.82 1.57
C GLU A 79 6.95 -4.27 2.91
N ASP A 80 7.56 -3.09 2.90
CA ASP A 80 8.01 -2.46 4.14
C ASP A 80 6.84 -2.00 4.99
N MET A 81 5.74 -1.61 4.37
CA MET A 81 4.57 -1.10 5.07
C MET A 81 3.57 -2.17 5.44
N TYR A 82 3.59 -3.30 4.74
CA TYR A 82 2.58 -4.34 4.92
C TYR A 82 2.80 -5.10 6.23
N GLU A 83 1.78 -5.12 7.08
CA GLU A 83 1.85 -5.81 8.37
C GLU A 83 1.18 -7.18 8.34
N GLY A 84 0.31 -7.42 7.40
CA GLY A 84 -0.34 -8.71 7.27
C GLY A 84 -1.85 -8.62 7.11
N HIS A 85 -2.47 -9.78 7.03
CA HIS A 85 -3.91 -9.90 6.85
C HIS A 85 -4.55 -10.32 8.15
N TYR A 86 -5.51 -9.54 8.62
CA TYR A 86 -6.28 -9.80 9.83
C TYR A 86 -7.77 -9.70 9.47
N GLU A 87 -8.64 -10.37 10.22
CA GLU A 87 -10.04 -10.28 9.91
C GLU A 87 -10.56 -8.85 10.01
N THR A 88 -10.08 -8.13 11.02
CA THR A 88 -10.47 -6.73 11.23
C THR A 88 -9.30 -5.98 11.82
N GLY A 89 -9.40 -4.65 11.85
CA GLY A 89 -8.43 -3.84 12.56
C GLY A 89 -8.39 -4.17 14.05
N GLN A 90 -9.55 -4.57 14.60
CA GLN A 90 -9.62 -4.99 16.00
C GLN A 90 -8.75 -6.22 16.26
N ASP A 91 -8.72 -7.16 15.33
CA ASP A 91 -7.87 -8.36 15.46
C ASP A 91 -6.40 -7.99 15.37
N PHE A 92 -6.07 -7.02 14.52
CA PHE A 92 -4.70 -6.51 14.49
C PHE A 92 -4.34 -5.86 15.83
N ALA A 93 -5.26 -5.10 16.41
CA ALA A 93 -5.03 -4.47 17.72
C ALA A 93 -4.76 -5.53 18.78
N PHE A 94 -5.51 -6.63 18.75
CA PHE A 94 -5.27 -7.74 19.67
C PHE A 94 -3.84 -8.27 19.52
N TYR A 95 -3.44 -8.54 18.30
CA TYR A 95 -2.10 -9.02 18.03
C TYR A 95 -1.04 -8.01 18.50
N TYR A 96 -1.22 -6.75 18.14
CA TYR A 96 -0.25 -5.72 18.45
C TYR A 96 -0.04 -5.57 19.95
N VAL A 97 -1.14 -5.47 20.70
CA VAL A 97 -1.07 -5.22 22.14
C VAL A 97 -0.47 -6.41 22.88
N ASN A 98 -0.76 -7.63 22.43
CA ASN A 98 -0.33 -8.82 23.15
C ASN A 98 1.02 -9.36 22.70
N GLU A 99 1.37 -9.21 21.39
CA GLU A 99 2.56 -9.84 20.84
C GLU A 99 3.67 -8.86 20.49
N VAL A 100 3.32 -7.63 20.13
CA VAL A 100 4.32 -6.63 19.73
C VAL A 100 4.65 -5.72 20.92
N ASP A 101 3.65 -5.05 21.43
CA ASP A 101 3.82 -4.10 22.54
C ASP A 101 3.93 -4.81 23.89
N LYS A 102 3.21 -5.92 24.02
CA LYS A 102 3.17 -6.72 25.25
C LYS A 102 2.72 -5.94 26.47
N SER A 103 1.94 -4.89 26.26
CA SER A 103 1.48 -4.04 27.34
C SER A 103 0.44 -4.73 28.23
N THR A 104 -0.13 -5.85 27.79
CA THR A 104 -1.11 -6.58 28.57
C THR A 104 -0.48 -7.57 29.56
N LYS A 105 0.83 -7.68 29.55
CA LYS A 105 1.53 -8.68 30.36
C LYS A 105 1.16 -8.64 31.83
N ASP A 106 0.99 -7.44 32.39
CA ASP A 106 0.72 -7.26 33.81
C ASP A 106 -0.73 -6.88 34.09
N ILE A 107 -1.61 -7.00 33.10
CA ILE A 107 -3.02 -6.66 33.30
C ILE A 107 -3.76 -7.86 33.89
N PRO A 108 -4.52 -7.67 34.99
CA PRO A 108 -5.27 -8.80 35.56
C PRO A 108 -6.29 -9.38 34.57
N ASN A 109 -6.50 -10.68 34.69
CA ASN A 109 -7.40 -11.40 33.77
C ASN A 109 -8.83 -10.88 33.76
N TRP A 110 -9.26 -10.26 34.85
CA TRP A 110 -10.63 -9.76 34.96
C TRP A 110 -10.82 -8.40 34.30
N VAL A 111 -9.77 -7.77 33.83
CA VAL A 111 -9.87 -6.49 33.12
C VAL A 111 -10.23 -6.76 31.66
N THR A 112 -11.26 -6.10 31.17
CA THR A 112 -11.66 -6.20 29.78
C THR A 112 -10.93 -5.14 28.97
N ILE A 113 -10.31 -5.56 27.86
CA ILE A 113 -9.60 -4.66 26.98
C ILE A 113 -10.45 -4.42 25.74
N ASP A 114 -10.67 -3.16 25.41
CA ASP A 114 -11.45 -2.79 24.25
C ASP A 114 -10.53 -2.63 23.03
N TYR A 115 -10.33 -3.73 22.32
CA TYR A 115 -9.43 -3.72 21.16
C TYR A 115 -9.97 -2.91 19.98
N LYS A 116 -11.29 -2.79 19.89
CA LYS A 116 -11.89 -1.96 18.86
C LYS A 116 -11.51 -0.49 19.08
N ASP A 117 -11.59 -0.03 20.33
CA ASP A 117 -11.20 1.33 20.67
C ASP A 117 -9.71 1.55 20.41
N ILE A 118 -8.88 0.56 20.73
CA ILE A 118 -7.44 0.66 20.50
C ILE A 118 -7.17 0.83 19.01
N TRP A 119 -7.84 0.05 18.17
CA TRP A 119 -7.68 0.21 16.73
C TRP A 119 -8.16 1.58 16.26
N GLU A 120 -9.37 1.96 16.61
CA GLU A 120 -9.99 3.16 16.07
C GLU A 120 -9.35 4.45 16.57
N ASN A 121 -8.86 4.47 17.80
CA ASN A 121 -8.39 5.71 18.42
C ASN A 121 -6.89 5.76 18.69
N LYS A 122 -6.19 4.63 18.59
CA LYS A 122 -4.76 4.58 18.86
C LYS A 122 -3.97 4.14 17.63
N LEU A 123 -4.22 2.92 17.17
CA LEU A 123 -3.42 2.34 16.10
C LEU A 123 -3.73 2.94 14.75
N SER A 124 -4.94 3.39 14.50
CA SER A 124 -5.30 4.00 13.22
C SER A 124 -4.54 5.28 12.92
N LYS A 125 -3.85 5.83 13.89
CA LYS A 125 -2.97 6.98 13.66
C LYS A 125 -1.70 6.57 12.94
N ASP A 126 -1.25 5.35 13.15
CA ASP A 126 0.01 4.86 12.61
C ASP A 126 -0.16 3.75 11.58
N TYR A 127 -1.38 3.24 11.43
CA TYR A 127 -1.68 2.12 10.54
C TYR A 127 -2.95 2.43 9.76
N PHE A 128 -3.08 1.79 8.60
CA PHE A 128 -4.33 1.87 7.84
C PHE A 128 -4.69 0.51 7.30
N GLU A 129 -5.95 0.35 6.98
CA GLU A 129 -6.49 -0.90 6.49
C GLU A 129 -6.92 -0.74 5.04
N ILE A 130 -6.60 -1.72 4.20
CA ILE A 130 -7.12 -1.79 2.85
C ILE A 130 -8.02 -3.01 2.77
N ASP A 131 -9.27 -2.76 2.36
CA ASP A 131 -10.22 -3.82 2.10
C ASP A 131 -10.37 -3.96 0.60
N CYS A 132 -10.10 -5.16 0.10
CA CYS A 132 -10.32 -5.43 -1.30
C CYS A 132 -11.79 -5.71 -1.54
N CYS A 133 -12.25 -5.44 -2.75
CA CYS A 133 -13.66 -5.53 -3.09
C CYS A 133 -14.18 -6.95 -3.13
N ASN A 134 -13.32 -7.92 -3.28
CA ASN A 134 -13.74 -9.32 -3.32
C ASN A 134 -13.91 -9.86 -1.92
N GLU A 135 -14.83 -10.79 -1.83
CA GLU A 135 -15.16 -11.46 -0.60
C GLU A 135 -13.94 -11.91 0.18
N HIS A 136 -13.96 -11.70 1.47
CA HIS A 136 -12.95 -12.19 2.40
C HIS A 136 -11.55 -11.62 2.22
N THR A 137 -11.41 -10.52 1.48
CA THR A 137 -10.10 -9.91 1.29
C THR A 137 -10.01 -8.55 1.98
N TYR A 138 -10.54 -8.48 3.18
CA TYR A 138 -10.45 -7.29 4.00
C TYR A 138 -9.44 -7.48 5.11
N GLY A 139 -9.09 -6.37 5.76
CA GLY A 139 -8.21 -6.44 6.91
C GLY A 139 -6.74 -6.51 6.58
N HIS A 140 -6.35 -6.04 5.41
CA HIS A 140 -4.93 -5.91 5.08
C HIS A 140 -4.40 -4.65 5.75
N ILE A 141 -3.49 -4.82 6.68
CA ILE A 141 -3.00 -3.73 7.51
C ILE A 141 -1.64 -3.27 7.01
N PHE A 142 -1.50 -1.95 6.90
CA PHE A 142 -0.25 -1.32 6.48
C PHE A 142 0.14 -0.28 7.51
N LYS A 143 1.44 -0.17 7.75
CA LYS A 143 1.96 0.89 8.62
C LYS A 143 2.12 2.16 7.81
N LYS A 144 1.65 3.27 8.36
CA LYS A 144 1.81 4.55 7.69
C LYS A 144 3.27 4.96 7.68
N GLU A 145 3.66 5.62 6.61
CA GLU A 145 5.00 6.15 6.50
C GLU A 145 5.19 7.25 7.55
N LYS A 146 6.30 7.17 8.28
CA LYS A 146 6.60 8.22 9.25
C LYS A 146 6.95 9.50 8.52
N LYS A 147 6.27 10.58 8.86
CA LYS A 147 6.68 11.88 8.38
C LYS A 147 7.95 12.29 9.11
N ASN A 148 8.87 12.86 8.36
CA ASN A 148 10.05 13.41 9.00
C ASN A 148 9.65 14.62 9.80
N GLU A 149 9.79 14.52 11.10
CA GLU A 149 9.56 15.64 12.00
C GLU A 149 10.82 16.48 12.05
N GLN A 150 10.72 17.67 11.57
CA GLN A 150 11.89 18.55 11.53
C GLN A 150 11.69 19.79 12.36
#